data_21992383df8c931066778c09ca5d8af1
#
_entry.id   21992383df8c931066778c09ca5d8af1
#
_cell.length_a   1.000
_cell.length_b   1.000
_cell.length_c   1.000
_cell.angle_alpha   90.00
_cell.angle_beta   90.00
_cell.angle_gamma   90.00
#
_symmetry.space_group_name_H-M   'P 1'
#
loop_
_entity.id
_entity.type
_entity.pdbx_description
1 polymer ?
#
loop_
_entity_poly.entity_id
_entity_poly.type
_entity_poly.pdbx_seq_one_letter_code
_entity_poly.pdbx_strand_id
1 'polypeptide(L)'
;MTNLELIAKLAGVSRGTVDRVLHNRGQVRPETEEKVQAVMQELDFQPNALGRAFYLSRKKNKIGILVAFREPDFQKQVMQGVNEGVVYARQHGVEVLVEYAHPDDTEGYLASLRRLLDGGVRGLAIRGVLSDEIDRCLREISREQMQIVVYNEDIRDKSLRDCFVGQDSCRAGACAACLMEQIAGPGGEMLLVGVDARHVSSEERLNGFA
;
A
#
# COMPACT_ATOMS: atom_id res chain seq x y z
N MET A 1 9.24 -19.33 -32.03
CA MET A 1 8.73 -20.01 -30.83
C MET A 1 8.73 -19.00 -29.71
N THR A 2 7.61 -18.74 -29.07
CA THR A 2 7.57 -17.78 -27.94
C THR A 2 8.25 -18.42 -26.71
N ASN A 3 8.82 -17.63 -25.81
CA ASN A 3 9.45 -18.13 -24.58
C ASN A 3 8.50 -19.04 -23.78
N LEU A 4 7.20 -18.76 -23.77
CA LEU A 4 6.18 -19.57 -23.11
C LEU A 4 5.98 -20.94 -23.77
N GLU A 5 6.10 -21.03 -25.08
CA GLU A 5 6.04 -22.32 -25.82
C GLU A 5 7.27 -23.17 -25.53
N LEU A 6 8.43 -22.55 -25.37
CA LEU A 6 9.65 -23.25 -25.00
C LEU A 6 9.56 -23.80 -23.57
N ILE A 7 9.12 -23.02 -22.61
CA ILE A 7 8.89 -23.46 -21.22
C ILE A 7 7.87 -24.59 -21.18
N ALA A 8 6.75 -24.47 -21.89
CA ALA A 8 5.72 -25.50 -21.96
C ALA A 8 6.27 -26.82 -22.50
N LYS A 9 7.10 -26.75 -23.54
CA LYS A 9 7.75 -27.92 -24.16
C LYS A 9 8.76 -28.57 -23.20
N LEU A 10 9.60 -27.80 -22.53
CA LEU A 10 10.62 -28.31 -21.61
C LEU A 10 10.00 -28.89 -20.32
N ALA A 11 8.97 -28.23 -19.79
CA ALA A 11 8.25 -28.70 -18.60
C ALA A 11 7.25 -29.85 -18.91
N GLY A 12 7.02 -30.19 -20.18
CA GLY A 12 6.08 -31.23 -20.59
C GLY A 12 4.63 -30.92 -20.31
N VAL A 13 4.25 -29.63 -20.35
CA VAL A 13 2.91 -29.16 -20.04
C VAL A 13 2.31 -28.29 -21.16
N SER A 14 1.02 -27.99 -21.09
CA SER A 14 0.40 -27.05 -22.03
C SER A 14 0.83 -25.61 -21.76
N ARG A 15 0.81 -24.76 -22.80
CA ARG A 15 1.02 -23.31 -22.66
C ARG A 15 0.04 -22.69 -21.66
N GLY A 16 -1.21 -23.18 -21.62
CA GLY A 16 -2.21 -22.72 -20.66
C GLY A 16 -1.86 -23.10 -19.21
N THR A 17 -1.14 -24.20 -19.00
CA THR A 17 -0.64 -24.58 -17.67
C THR A 17 0.50 -23.65 -17.23
N VAL A 18 1.44 -23.32 -18.13
CA VAL A 18 2.49 -22.32 -17.86
C VAL A 18 1.89 -20.97 -17.53
N ASP A 19 0.86 -20.53 -18.27
CA ASP A 19 0.17 -19.26 -18.01
C ASP A 19 -0.51 -19.23 -16.62
N ARG A 20 -1.11 -20.36 -16.18
CA ARG A 20 -1.70 -20.47 -14.84
C ARG A 20 -0.66 -20.41 -13.73
N VAL A 21 0.49 -21.07 -13.89
CA VAL A 21 1.60 -21.00 -12.94
C VAL A 21 2.14 -19.59 -12.84
N LEU A 22 2.41 -18.94 -13.99
CA LEU A 22 2.92 -17.57 -14.06
C LEU A 22 2.03 -16.54 -13.37
N HIS A 23 0.73 -16.75 -13.43
CA HIS A 23 -0.25 -15.77 -12.92
C HIS A 23 -0.93 -16.24 -11.63
N ASN A 24 -0.43 -17.30 -10.99
CA ASN A 24 -0.98 -17.87 -9.77
C ASN A 24 -2.50 -18.06 -9.84
N ARG A 25 -3.01 -18.48 -11.01
CA ARG A 25 -4.44 -18.68 -11.26
C ARG A 25 -4.83 -20.10 -10.92
N GLY A 26 -4.76 -20.50 -9.66
CA GLY A 26 -5.21 -21.76 -9.04
C GLY A 26 -5.47 -22.99 -9.90
N GLN A 27 -5.48 -24.20 -9.29
CA GLN A 27 -5.73 -25.52 -9.92
C GLN A 27 -4.59 -26.11 -10.77
N VAL A 28 -3.33 -25.75 -10.48
CA VAL A 28 -2.18 -26.53 -10.98
C VAL A 28 -1.72 -27.45 -9.84
N ARG A 29 -1.41 -28.70 -10.18
CA ARG A 29 -0.86 -29.65 -9.18
C ARG A 29 0.52 -29.17 -8.73
N PRO A 30 0.86 -29.27 -7.42
CA PRO A 30 2.14 -28.78 -6.89
C PRO A 30 3.36 -29.30 -7.66
N GLU A 31 3.38 -30.60 -8.00
CA GLU A 31 4.46 -31.22 -8.78
C GLU A 31 4.63 -30.61 -10.19
N THR A 32 3.53 -30.14 -10.78
CA THR A 32 3.54 -29.49 -12.10
C THR A 32 4.02 -28.05 -11.99
N GLU A 33 3.65 -27.36 -10.92
CA GLU A 33 4.09 -26.02 -10.62
C GLU A 33 5.61 -25.99 -10.39
N GLU A 34 6.14 -26.89 -9.58
CA GLU A 34 7.58 -27.04 -9.33
C GLU A 34 8.38 -27.29 -10.63
N LYS A 35 7.89 -28.17 -11.51
CA LYS A 35 8.52 -28.42 -12.81
C LYS A 35 8.57 -27.18 -13.70
N VAL A 36 7.50 -26.43 -13.76
CA VAL A 36 7.44 -25.18 -14.55
C VAL A 36 8.38 -24.13 -13.97
N GLN A 37 8.39 -23.98 -12.63
CA GLN A 37 9.27 -23.03 -11.95
C GLN A 37 10.76 -23.41 -12.14
N ALA A 38 11.12 -24.68 -12.07
CA ALA A 38 12.48 -25.14 -12.31
C ALA A 38 12.97 -24.81 -13.73
N VAL A 39 12.14 -25.08 -14.75
CA VAL A 39 12.46 -24.73 -16.14
C VAL A 39 12.57 -23.22 -16.34
N MET A 40 11.74 -22.43 -15.66
CA MET A 40 11.81 -20.96 -15.71
C MET A 40 13.11 -20.43 -15.09
N GLN A 41 13.57 -21.02 -13.99
CA GLN A 41 14.86 -20.67 -13.36
C GLN A 41 16.04 -21.07 -14.26
N GLU A 42 16.01 -22.27 -14.84
CA GLU A 42 17.06 -22.75 -15.74
C GLU A 42 17.24 -21.89 -17.00
N LEU A 43 16.12 -21.32 -17.48
CA LEU A 43 16.11 -20.44 -18.66
C LEU A 43 16.33 -18.95 -18.30
N ASP A 44 16.57 -18.61 -17.05
CA ASP A 44 16.58 -17.21 -16.54
C ASP A 44 15.38 -16.42 -17.07
N PHE A 45 14.21 -17.09 -17.09
CA PHE A 45 13.01 -16.50 -17.67
C PHE A 45 12.40 -15.48 -16.74
N GLN A 46 12.54 -14.22 -17.10
CA GLN A 46 11.80 -13.14 -16.48
C GLN A 46 10.46 -12.93 -17.21
N PRO A 47 9.32 -12.96 -16.50
CA PRO A 47 8.03 -12.65 -17.11
C PRO A 47 8.12 -11.32 -17.85
N ASN A 48 7.76 -11.31 -19.15
CA ASN A 48 7.84 -10.11 -19.95
C ASN A 48 6.99 -8.98 -19.36
N ALA A 49 7.64 -8.04 -18.68
CA ALA A 49 7.01 -6.87 -18.08
C ALA A 49 6.17 -6.09 -19.11
N LEU A 50 6.63 -6.02 -20.36
CA LEU A 50 5.91 -5.39 -21.46
C LEU A 50 4.61 -6.12 -21.83
N GLY A 51 4.61 -7.46 -21.86
CA GLY A 51 3.39 -8.25 -22.11
C GLY A 51 2.37 -8.09 -20.98
N ARG A 52 2.84 -8.04 -19.73
CA ARG A 52 2.01 -7.79 -18.56
C ARG A 52 1.48 -6.35 -18.53
N ALA A 53 2.33 -5.37 -18.84
CA ALA A 53 1.94 -3.96 -18.96
C ALA A 53 0.88 -3.79 -20.06
N PHE A 54 1.04 -4.46 -21.21
CA PHE A 54 0.05 -4.41 -22.30
C PHE A 54 -1.30 -5.04 -21.93
N TYR A 55 -1.29 -6.14 -21.16
CA TYR A 55 -2.52 -6.75 -20.64
C TYR A 55 -3.21 -5.86 -19.59
N LEU A 56 -2.44 -5.27 -18.69
CA LEU A 56 -2.94 -4.38 -17.65
C LEU A 56 -3.45 -3.05 -18.23
N SER A 57 -2.78 -2.51 -19.26
CA SER A 57 -3.20 -1.29 -19.94
C SER A 57 -4.57 -1.42 -20.63
N ARG A 58 -4.90 -2.63 -21.12
CA ARG A 58 -6.23 -2.92 -21.66
C ARG A 58 -7.34 -2.86 -20.61
N LYS A 59 -7.04 -3.09 -19.33
CA LYS A 59 -8.01 -3.02 -18.22
C LYS A 59 -8.11 -1.63 -17.59
N LYS A 60 -7.34 -0.63 -18.09
CA LYS A 60 -7.29 0.73 -17.50
C LYS A 60 -7.21 0.69 -15.97
N ASN A 61 -6.24 -0.08 -15.43
CA ASN A 61 -6.02 -0.10 -13.99
C ASN A 61 -5.51 1.25 -13.55
N LYS A 62 -6.30 1.93 -12.74
CA LYS A 62 -5.95 3.22 -12.15
C LYS A 62 -5.88 3.09 -10.64
N ILE A 63 -4.89 3.71 -10.04
CA ILE A 63 -4.79 3.88 -8.59
C ILE A 63 -4.75 5.36 -8.25
N GLY A 64 -5.36 5.71 -7.14
CA GLY A 64 -5.34 7.07 -6.60
C GLY A 64 -4.40 7.17 -5.42
N ILE A 65 -3.66 8.25 -5.34
CA ILE A 65 -2.85 8.60 -4.16
C ILE A 65 -3.31 9.96 -3.68
N LEU A 66 -3.76 10.04 -2.42
CA LEU A 66 -4.11 11.30 -1.78
C LEU A 66 -3.02 11.68 -0.78
N VAL A 67 -2.31 12.76 -1.10
CA VAL A 67 -1.20 13.28 -0.31
C VAL A 67 -1.70 14.38 0.62
N ALA A 68 -1.53 14.18 1.93
CA ALA A 68 -2.03 15.12 2.93
C ALA A 68 -1.03 15.26 4.09
N PHE A 69 -0.19 16.27 4.05
CA PHE A 69 0.79 16.58 5.11
C PHE A 69 0.76 18.06 5.48
N ARG A 70 1.08 18.35 6.75
CA ARG A 70 1.25 19.73 7.24
C ARG A 70 2.66 20.24 6.95
N GLU A 71 3.67 19.41 7.15
CA GLU A 71 5.08 19.77 7.04
C GLU A 71 5.57 19.64 5.59
N PRO A 72 5.92 20.76 4.93
CA PRO A 72 6.31 20.75 3.52
C PRO A 72 7.55 19.91 3.24
N ASP A 73 8.51 19.86 4.16
CA ASP A 73 9.75 19.11 3.95
C ASP A 73 9.54 17.61 4.05
N PHE A 74 8.65 17.16 4.97
CA PHE A 74 8.27 15.76 5.03
C PHE A 74 7.44 15.36 3.79
N GLN A 75 6.53 16.24 3.37
CA GLN A 75 5.78 16.03 2.12
C GLN A 75 6.70 15.85 0.92
N LYS A 76 7.78 16.65 0.79
CA LYS A 76 8.76 16.49 -0.29
C LYS A 76 9.41 15.10 -0.31
N GLN A 77 9.78 14.59 0.88
CA GLN A 77 10.37 13.25 1.00
C GLN A 77 9.39 12.15 0.57
N VAL A 78 8.14 12.24 1.01
CA VAL A 78 7.08 11.32 0.58
C VAL A 78 6.85 11.43 -0.92
N MET A 79 6.82 12.63 -1.48
CA MET A 79 6.63 12.86 -2.91
C MET A 79 7.76 12.31 -3.78
N GLN A 80 8.99 12.25 -3.26
CA GLN A 80 10.05 11.55 -3.96
C GLN A 80 9.68 10.07 -4.16
N GLY A 81 9.28 9.36 -3.10
CA GLY A 81 8.84 7.96 -3.20
C GLY A 81 7.59 7.79 -4.07
N VAL A 82 6.61 8.71 -3.97
CA VAL A 82 5.42 8.71 -4.84
C VAL A 82 5.81 8.81 -6.31
N ASN A 83 6.73 9.74 -6.66
CA ASN A 83 7.17 9.92 -8.04
C ASN A 83 7.89 8.67 -8.59
N GLU A 84 8.75 8.05 -7.80
CA GLU A 84 9.39 6.77 -8.14
C GLU A 84 8.35 5.66 -8.35
N GLY A 85 7.36 5.57 -7.46
CA GLY A 85 6.24 4.65 -7.55
C GLY A 85 5.37 4.87 -8.80
N VAL A 86 5.13 6.14 -9.19
CA VAL A 86 4.40 6.50 -10.42
C VAL A 86 5.14 6.00 -11.66
N VAL A 87 6.47 6.17 -11.70
CA VAL A 87 7.30 5.67 -12.81
C VAL A 87 7.22 4.14 -12.89
N TYR A 88 7.37 3.48 -11.76
CA TYR A 88 7.25 2.02 -11.66
C TYR A 88 5.87 1.52 -12.10
N ALA A 89 4.79 2.14 -11.61
CA ALA A 89 3.42 1.79 -11.96
C ALA A 89 3.15 1.91 -13.47
N ARG A 90 3.64 2.98 -14.10
CA ARG A 90 3.53 3.18 -15.56
C ARG A 90 4.22 2.08 -16.36
N GLN A 91 5.40 1.63 -15.93
CA GLN A 91 6.10 0.51 -16.57
C GLN A 91 5.29 -0.78 -16.52
N HIS A 92 4.37 -0.90 -15.54
CA HIS A 92 3.48 -2.04 -15.36
C HIS A 92 2.06 -1.81 -15.91
N GLY A 93 1.85 -0.73 -16.68
CA GLY A 93 0.56 -0.43 -17.31
C GLY A 93 -0.52 0.05 -16.33
N VAL A 94 -0.11 0.61 -15.20
CA VAL A 94 -1.00 1.22 -14.20
C VAL A 94 -0.90 2.74 -14.28
N GLU A 95 -2.04 3.40 -14.42
CA GLU A 95 -2.15 4.85 -14.34
C GLU A 95 -2.27 5.27 -12.87
N VAL A 96 -1.53 6.29 -12.47
CA VAL A 96 -1.58 6.83 -11.09
C VAL A 96 -2.12 8.24 -11.14
N LEU A 97 -3.19 8.49 -10.39
CA LEU A 97 -3.74 9.82 -10.14
C LEU A 97 -3.28 10.29 -8.76
N VAL A 98 -2.75 11.49 -8.67
CA VAL A 98 -2.27 12.07 -7.41
C VAL A 98 -3.07 13.32 -7.10
N GLU A 99 -3.69 13.36 -5.93
CA GLU A 99 -4.42 14.51 -5.40
C GLU A 99 -3.77 14.99 -4.10
N TYR A 100 -3.99 16.25 -3.79
CA TYR A 100 -3.43 16.90 -2.60
C TYR A 100 -4.53 17.48 -1.74
N ALA A 101 -4.38 17.34 -0.42
CA ALA A 101 -5.27 17.95 0.55
C ALA A 101 -4.46 18.43 1.77
N HIS A 102 -5.03 19.33 2.55
CA HIS A 102 -4.52 19.64 3.87
C HIS A 102 -5.19 18.71 4.89
N PRO A 103 -4.45 18.09 5.85
CA PRO A 103 -5.03 17.13 6.79
C PRO A 103 -6.05 17.77 7.76
N ASP A 104 -6.05 19.10 7.95
CA ASP A 104 -7.01 19.83 8.77
C ASP A 104 -8.19 20.37 7.96
N ASP A 105 -8.20 20.21 6.65
CA ASP A 105 -9.30 20.62 5.76
C ASP A 105 -10.09 19.39 5.34
N THR A 106 -11.09 19.02 6.14
CA THR A 106 -11.95 17.87 5.88
C THR A 106 -12.70 17.99 4.55
N GLU A 107 -13.19 19.18 4.20
CA GLU A 107 -13.91 19.40 2.93
C GLU A 107 -12.98 19.23 1.73
N GLY A 108 -11.81 19.86 1.77
CA GLY A 108 -10.78 19.72 0.74
C GLY A 108 -10.29 18.29 0.58
N TYR A 109 -10.13 17.56 1.70
CA TYR A 109 -9.77 16.14 1.69
C TYR A 109 -10.84 15.30 0.98
N LEU A 110 -12.12 15.46 1.35
CA LEU A 110 -13.24 14.77 0.73
C LEU A 110 -13.40 15.14 -0.74
N ALA A 111 -13.19 16.40 -1.11
CA ALA A 111 -13.23 16.83 -2.50
C ALA A 111 -12.13 16.17 -3.33
N SER A 112 -10.90 16.08 -2.79
CA SER A 112 -9.78 15.38 -3.44
C SER A 112 -10.06 13.88 -3.59
N LEU A 113 -10.63 13.26 -2.56
CA LEU A 113 -11.02 11.85 -2.59
C LEU A 113 -12.08 11.61 -3.69
N ARG A 114 -13.09 12.47 -3.79
CA ARG A 114 -14.12 12.38 -4.85
C ARG A 114 -13.51 12.50 -6.25
N ARG A 115 -12.56 13.44 -6.47
CA ARG A 115 -11.88 13.57 -7.76
C ARG A 115 -11.12 12.30 -8.16
N LEU A 116 -10.49 11.61 -7.19
CA LEU A 116 -9.87 10.31 -7.45
C LEU A 116 -10.91 9.26 -7.86
N LEU A 117 -12.02 9.18 -7.14
CA LEU A 117 -13.11 8.24 -7.44
C LEU A 117 -13.73 8.50 -8.82
N ASP A 118 -14.03 9.75 -9.13
CA ASP A 118 -14.55 10.18 -10.44
C ASP A 118 -13.54 9.88 -11.56
N GLY A 119 -12.24 9.91 -11.25
CA GLY A 119 -11.17 9.48 -12.14
C GLY A 119 -11.17 7.98 -12.47
N GLY A 120 -12.02 7.20 -11.81
CA GLY A 120 -12.21 5.77 -12.05
C GLY A 120 -11.07 4.91 -11.49
N VAL A 121 -10.49 5.29 -10.36
CA VAL A 121 -9.49 4.50 -9.65
C VAL A 121 -10.12 3.21 -9.08
N ARG A 122 -9.32 2.17 -8.96
CA ARG A 122 -9.72 0.87 -8.41
C ARG A 122 -9.01 0.52 -7.12
N GLY A 123 -8.11 1.37 -6.70
CA GLY A 123 -7.40 1.29 -5.43
C GLY A 123 -6.98 2.68 -5.00
N LEU A 124 -6.93 2.89 -3.71
CA LEU A 124 -6.57 4.15 -3.08
C LEU A 124 -5.39 3.95 -2.14
N ALA A 125 -4.45 4.88 -2.19
CA ALA A 125 -3.45 5.07 -1.13
C ALA A 125 -3.72 6.42 -0.46
N ILE A 126 -4.04 6.40 0.82
CA ILE A 126 -4.42 7.59 1.57
C ILE A 126 -3.63 7.70 2.88
N ARG A 127 -3.38 8.91 3.33
CA ARG A 127 -2.96 9.16 4.71
C ARG A 127 -4.20 9.28 5.59
N GLY A 128 -4.20 8.57 6.73
CA GLY A 128 -5.31 8.65 7.69
C GLY A 128 -5.45 10.07 8.28
N VAL A 129 -6.70 10.47 8.44
CA VAL A 129 -7.10 11.72 9.10
C VAL A 129 -8.29 11.41 9.99
N LEU A 130 -8.28 11.89 11.23
CA LEU A 130 -9.38 11.71 12.17
C LEU A 130 -10.54 12.66 11.85
N SER A 131 -11.55 12.15 11.16
CA SER A 131 -12.80 12.85 10.86
C SER A 131 -13.92 11.84 10.66
N ASP A 132 -15.04 12.04 11.33
CA ASP A 132 -16.21 11.16 11.21
C ASP A 132 -16.81 11.18 9.79
N GLU A 133 -16.67 12.30 9.08
CA GLU A 133 -17.09 12.44 7.69
C GLU A 133 -16.21 11.62 6.75
N ILE A 134 -14.89 11.65 6.96
CA ILE A 134 -13.93 10.85 6.18
C ILE A 134 -14.15 9.37 6.48
N ASP A 135 -14.28 8.98 7.75
CA ASP A 135 -14.55 7.60 8.14
C ASP A 135 -15.85 7.06 7.50
N ARG A 136 -16.89 7.91 7.41
CA ARG A 136 -18.14 7.55 6.74
C ARG A 136 -17.94 7.32 5.25
N CYS A 137 -17.22 8.21 4.59
CA CYS A 137 -16.88 8.09 3.17
C CYS A 137 -16.05 6.82 2.90
N LEU A 138 -15.06 6.53 3.74
CA LEU A 138 -14.25 5.32 3.60
C LEU A 138 -15.08 4.03 3.77
N ARG A 139 -16.08 4.01 4.67
CA ARG A 139 -17.00 2.87 4.80
C ARG A 139 -17.82 2.65 3.53
N GLU A 140 -18.27 3.70 2.87
CA GLU A 140 -18.99 3.60 1.60
C GLU A 140 -18.07 3.03 0.51
N ILE A 141 -16.87 3.55 0.37
CA ILE A 141 -15.86 3.11 -0.59
C ILE A 141 -15.46 1.63 -0.37
N SER A 142 -15.24 1.23 0.88
CA SER A 142 -14.88 -0.16 1.23
C SER A 142 -15.99 -1.16 0.85
N ARG A 143 -17.26 -0.78 0.97
CA ARG A 143 -18.40 -1.63 0.55
C ARG A 143 -18.43 -1.88 -0.96
N GLU A 144 -17.86 -1.00 -1.76
CA GLU A 144 -17.72 -1.14 -3.21
C GLU A 144 -16.53 -2.01 -3.64
N GLN A 145 -15.90 -2.71 -2.70
CA GLN A 145 -14.73 -3.59 -2.92
C GLN A 145 -13.52 -2.86 -3.49
N MET A 146 -13.37 -1.58 -3.18
CA MET A 146 -12.16 -0.83 -3.50
C MET A 146 -11.04 -1.19 -2.53
N GLN A 147 -9.84 -1.41 -3.06
CA GLN A 147 -8.65 -1.67 -2.25
C GLN A 147 -8.14 -0.38 -1.64
N ILE A 148 -8.00 -0.35 -0.31
CA ILE A 148 -7.54 0.82 0.43
C ILE A 148 -6.23 0.51 1.15
N VAL A 149 -5.18 1.22 0.78
CA VAL A 149 -3.90 1.24 1.49
C VAL A 149 -3.82 2.54 2.28
N VAL A 150 -3.59 2.44 3.57
CA VAL A 150 -3.35 3.61 4.42
C VAL A 150 -1.85 3.71 4.67
N TYR A 151 -1.28 4.92 4.58
CA TYR A 151 0.15 5.11 4.78
C TYR A 151 0.46 6.24 5.76
N ASN A 152 1.59 6.14 6.43
CA ASN A 152 2.16 7.06 7.42
C ASN A 152 1.31 7.24 8.68
N GLU A 153 0.09 7.72 8.58
CA GLU A 153 -0.88 7.88 9.67
C GLU A 153 -2.04 6.91 9.43
N ASP A 154 -2.40 6.11 10.45
CA ASP A 154 -3.47 5.12 10.32
C ASP A 154 -4.85 5.76 10.51
N ILE A 155 -5.89 5.04 10.10
CA ILE A 155 -7.29 5.37 10.35
C ILE A 155 -7.76 4.69 11.65
N ARG A 156 -8.81 5.26 12.28
CA ARG A 156 -9.36 4.72 13.53
C ARG A 156 -9.94 3.32 13.34
N ASP A 157 -10.76 3.13 12.33
CA ASP A 157 -11.38 1.84 12.00
C ASP A 157 -10.50 1.07 11.02
N LYS A 158 -9.59 0.26 11.56
CA LYS A 158 -8.63 -0.53 10.79
C LYS A 158 -9.27 -1.58 9.87
N SER A 159 -10.56 -1.88 10.03
CA SER A 159 -11.29 -2.79 9.15
C SER A 159 -11.61 -2.20 7.78
N LEU A 160 -11.48 -0.89 7.62
CA LEU A 160 -11.75 -0.16 6.37
C LEU A 160 -10.57 -0.15 5.40
N ARG A 161 -9.40 -0.66 5.80
CA ARG A 161 -8.21 -0.74 4.97
C ARG A 161 -7.75 -2.18 4.76
N ASP A 162 -7.17 -2.44 3.61
CA ASP A 162 -6.57 -3.73 3.30
C ASP A 162 -5.12 -3.83 3.81
N CYS A 163 -4.40 -2.69 3.83
CA CYS A 163 -3.00 -2.65 4.24
C CYS A 163 -2.66 -1.31 4.90
N PHE A 164 -1.71 -1.35 5.85
CA PHE A 164 -1.08 -0.17 6.41
C PHE A 164 0.42 -0.18 6.14
N VAL A 165 0.94 0.96 5.69
CA VAL A 165 2.36 1.19 5.44
C VAL A 165 2.82 2.35 6.31
N GLY A 166 3.39 2.04 7.46
CA GLY A 166 3.81 3.04 8.44
C GLY A 166 4.55 2.42 9.61
N GLN A 167 4.85 3.26 10.59
CA GLN A 167 5.48 2.83 11.83
C GLN A 167 4.43 2.17 12.75
N ASP A 168 4.81 1.09 13.42
CA ASP A 168 4.07 0.58 14.57
C ASP A 168 4.26 1.54 15.76
N SER A 169 3.29 2.43 15.93
CA SER A 169 3.35 3.50 16.92
C SER A 169 3.32 2.99 18.34
N CYS A 170 2.59 1.90 18.62
CA CYS A 170 2.55 1.30 19.94
C CYS A 170 3.93 0.72 20.32
N ARG A 171 4.56 -0.04 19.42
CA ARG A 171 5.92 -0.54 19.64
C ARG A 171 6.95 0.58 19.77
N ALA A 172 6.80 1.67 19.02
CA ALA A 172 7.67 2.83 19.14
C ALA A 172 7.55 3.47 20.53
N GLY A 173 6.33 3.58 21.08
CA GLY A 173 6.08 4.02 22.45
C GLY A 173 6.75 3.11 23.47
N ALA A 174 6.54 1.80 23.36
CA ALA A 174 7.14 0.81 24.26
C ALA A 174 8.68 0.85 24.23
N CYS A 175 9.28 0.99 23.05
CA CYS A 175 10.74 1.16 22.93
C CYS A 175 11.23 2.45 23.63
N ALA A 176 10.48 3.55 23.47
CA ALA A 176 10.81 4.80 24.16
C ALA A 176 10.71 4.66 25.68
N ALA A 177 9.68 3.98 26.21
CA ALA A 177 9.54 3.68 27.62
C ALA A 177 10.74 2.89 28.16
N CYS A 178 11.12 1.79 27.51
CA CYS A 178 12.29 0.99 27.89
C CYS A 178 13.58 1.81 27.94
N LEU A 179 13.80 2.69 26.96
CA LEU A 179 14.98 3.55 26.94
C LEU A 179 14.95 4.59 28.05
N MET A 180 13.80 5.20 28.29
CA MET A 180 13.64 6.21 29.35
C MET A 180 13.78 5.60 30.73
N GLU A 181 13.29 4.39 30.97
CA GLU A 181 13.46 3.67 32.23
C GLU A 181 14.95 3.41 32.53
N GLN A 182 15.74 3.05 31.52
CA GLN A 182 17.19 2.87 31.67
C GLN A 182 17.91 4.19 31.96
N ILE A 183 17.45 5.31 31.40
CA ILE A 183 18.06 6.63 31.58
C ILE A 183 17.67 7.23 32.95
N ALA A 184 16.39 7.19 33.30
CA ALA A 184 15.88 7.81 34.53
C ALA A 184 16.23 6.99 35.79
N GLY A 185 16.42 5.67 35.66
CA GLY A 185 16.64 4.76 36.75
C GLY A 185 15.38 4.53 37.63
N PRO A 186 15.48 3.69 38.67
CA PRO A 186 14.36 3.36 39.53
C PRO A 186 13.81 4.58 40.25
N GLY A 187 12.48 4.83 40.09
CA GLY A 187 11.78 5.93 40.75
C GLY A 187 12.00 7.29 40.11
N GLY A 188 12.61 7.35 38.93
CA GLY A 188 12.72 8.59 38.15
C GLY A 188 11.36 9.09 37.65
N GLU A 189 11.20 10.42 37.66
CA GLU A 189 10.01 11.05 37.09
C GLU A 189 10.21 11.33 35.59
N MET A 190 9.17 11.09 34.78
CA MET A 190 9.19 11.30 33.35
C MET A 190 8.03 12.20 32.93
N LEU A 191 8.32 13.19 32.09
CA LEU A 191 7.30 14.05 31.48
C LEU A 191 7.13 13.64 30.01
N LEU A 192 5.91 13.22 29.67
CA LEU A 192 5.53 12.94 28.29
C LEU A 192 4.93 14.20 27.65
N VAL A 193 5.54 14.68 26.57
CA VAL A 193 5.04 15.82 25.80
C VAL A 193 4.47 15.30 24.48
N GLY A 194 3.14 15.32 24.37
CA GLY A 194 2.41 14.96 23.15
C GLY A 194 2.14 16.18 22.27
N VAL A 195 2.23 16.01 20.97
CA VAL A 195 2.06 17.12 20.02
C VAL A 195 0.59 17.34 19.65
N ASP A 196 -0.21 16.30 19.46
CA ASP A 196 -1.61 16.43 19.05
C ASP A 196 -2.41 15.14 19.31
N ALA A 197 -3.53 15.27 20.02
CA ALA A 197 -4.47 14.16 20.25
C ALA A 197 -5.30 13.79 19.01
N ARG A 198 -5.14 14.53 17.88
CA ARG A 198 -5.86 14.31 16.62
C ARG A 198 -5.20 13.30 15.69
N HIS A 199 -4.24 12.53 16.19
CA HIS A 199 -3.54 11.48 15.42
C HIS A 199 -3.66 10.15 16.14
N VAL A 200 -4.05 9.11 15.40
CA VAL A 200 -4.08 7.72 15.89
C VAL A 200 -2.70 7.31 16.40
N SER A 201 -1.65 7.68 15.68
CA SER A 201 -0.27 7.37 16.05
C SER A 201 0.17 7.99 17.37
N SER A 202 -0.36 9.17 17.74
CA SER A 202 -0.04 9.80 19.03
C SER A 202 -0.66 9.04 20.19
N GLU A 203 -1.92 8.63 20.06
CA GLU A 203 -2.62 7.83 21.05
C GLU A 203 -1.96 6.44 21.20
N GLU A 204 -1.64 5.79 20.10
CA GLU A 204 -0.95 4.49 20.11
C GLU A 204 0.44 4.57 20.75
N ARG A 205 1.21 5.64 20.50
CA ARG A 205 2.52 5.82 21.16
C ARG A 205 2.39 6.02 22.66
N LEU A 206 1.41 6.82 23.10
CA LEU A 206 1.15 6.99 24.52
C LEU A 206 0.74 5.67 25.18
N ASN A 207 -0.16 4.92 24.56
CA ASN A 207 -0.59 3.61 25.06
C ASN A 207 0.56 2.60 25.10
N GLY A 208 1.48 2.65 24.12
CA GLY A 208 2.67 1.80 24.14
C GLY A 208 3.72 2.21 25.15
N PHE A 209 3.76 3.50 25.54
CA PHE A 209 4.69 4.02 26.54
C PHE A 209 4.23 3.70 27.99
N ALA A 210 2.91 3.67 28.23
CA ALA A 210 2.32 3.37 29.55
C ALA A 210 2.47 1.90 29.94
#